data_0eaae90ecaf672cc609afc1b980ed048
#
_entry.id   0eaae90ecaf672cc609afc1b980ed048
#
_cell.length_a   1.000
_cell.length_b   1.000
_cell.length_c   1.000
_cell.angle_alpha   90.00
_cell.angle_beta   90.00
_cell.angle_gamma   90.00
#
_symmetry.space_group_name_H-M   'P 1'
#
loop_
_entity.id
_entity.type
_entity.pdbx_description
1 polymer ?
#
loop_
_entity_poly.entity_id
_entity_poly.type
_entity_poly.pdbx_seq_one_letter_code
_entity_poly.pdbx_strand_id
1 'polypeptide(L)'
;MNSLPRLILFLALSLPLCAADPNDQSGVALEVNSPDPKLAKIVLLAGGPSSKPMAHEYFAGCALLLDWLKQQPGVWPVMARDWPKDEQVLAGAKCVVYFGDGGGKQPFIEPSRWARLSKLMAGGTGLVLLHQAVDFPKGPDGDKVKSWLGGVFHGDIGCRGHWDMDLKPVGTHPVLRGVKPFAAPGDGWLFNLHFADKDKGFTPLIVGQVPDKSRTSADAKKHAGRDEVMAWAHQRPEGGRGFSFTGVDLHKSWSYESQRKLVMNGILWSAGLEVPADGAATKFAEADLNRNLDKKAAPAPKTGAKPTEKKK
;
A
#
# COMPACT_ATOMS: atom_id res chain seq x y z
N MET A 1 77.83 -4.23 4.27
CA MET A 1 76.87 -3.65 3.30
C MET A 1 75.48 -3.94 3.92
N ASN A 2 74.90 -2.94 4.59
CA ASN A 2 73.63 -3.08 5.29
C ASN A 2 72.53 -2.48 4.39
N SER A 3 71.64 -3.33 3.91
CA SER A 3 70.43 -2.91 3.17
C SER A 3 69.28 -2.65 4.16
N LEU A 4 68.88 -1.38 4.26
CA LEU A 4 67.64 -0.98 4.96
C LEU A 4 66.40 -1.39 4.15
N PRO A 5 65.35 -1.98 4.76
CA PRO A 5 64.05 -2.18 4.08
C PRO A 5 63.31 -0.86 3.93
N ARG A 6 62.87 -0.55 2.71
CA ARG A 6 61.97 0.56 2.42
C ARG A 6 60.55 0.23 2.89
N LEU A 7 60.08 0.90 3.94
CA LEU A 7 58.70 0.85 4.42
C LEU A 7 57.81 1.64 3.44
N ILE A 8 57.00 0.96 2.65
CA ILE A 8 56.02 1.59 1.79
C ILE A 8 54.74 1.82 2.65
N LEU A 9 54.50 3.07 2.99
CA LEU A 9 53.30 3.50 3.72
C LEU A 9 52.15 3.63 2.71
N PHE A 10 51.19 2.66 2.75
CA PHE A 10 49.93 2.78 2.02
C PHE A 10 49.02 3.78 2.75
N LEU A 11 48.89 4.95 2.21
CA LEU A 11 47.91 5.94 2.65
C LEU A 11 46.54 5.51 2.08
N ALA A 12 45.70 4.86 2.90
CA ALA A 12 44.32 4.58 2.54
C ALA A 12 43.54 5.90 2.51
N LEU A 13 43.29 6.43 1.32
CA LEU A 13 42.35 7.54 1.14
C LEU A 13 40.95 7.04 1.41
N SER A 14 40.42 7.30 2.60
CA SER A 14 38.97 7.11 2.91
C SER A 14 38.22 8.27 2.20
N LEU A 15 37.65 7.99 1.04
CA LEU A 15 36.64 8.88 0.44
C LEU A 15 35.45 8.92 1.36
N PRO A 16 34.90 10.09 1.70
CA PRO A 16 33.63 10.15 2.44
C PRO A 16 32.54 9.52 1.57
N LEU A 17 31.92 8.46 2.05
CA LEU A 17 30.73 7.89 1.45
C LEU A 17 29.63 8.94 1.62
N CYS A 18 29.36 9.72 0.56
CA CYS A 18 28.26 10.67 0.59
C CYS A 18 26.96 9.86 0.78
N ALA A 19 26.27 10.02 1.91
CA ALA A 19 24.99 9.36 2.12
C ALA A 19 24.03 9.78 1.01
N ALA A 20 23.43 8.81 0.32
CA ALA A 20 22.45 9.11 -0.73
C ALA A 20 21.26 9.90 -0.16
N ASP A 21 20.78 10.89 -0.90
CA ASP A 21 19.59 11.66 -0.50
C ASP A 21 18.38 10.71 -0.40
N PRO A 22 17.78 10.52 0.76
CA PRO A 22 16.63 9.63 0.93
C PRO A 22 15.42 10.05 0.09
N ASN A 23 15.36 11.31 -0.31
CA ASN A 23 14.29 11.86 -1.15
C ASN A 23 14.63 11.85 -2.66
N ASP A 24 15.76 11.30 -3.06
CA ASP A 24 16.06 11.13 -4.47
C ASP A 24 15.23 9.99 -5.06
N GLN A 25 14.30 10.36 -5.94
CA GLN A 25 13.40 9.45 -6.64
C GLN A 25 13.78 9.25 -8.10
N SER A 26 14.88 9.84 -8.56
CA SER A 26 15.31 9.84 -9.98
C SER A 26 15.70 8.44 -10.49
N GLY A 27 16.12 7.56 -9.58
CA GLY A 27 16.47 6.17 -9.92
C GLY A 27 15.26 5.26 -10.19
N VAL A 28 14.02 5.71 -9.94
CA VAL A 28 12.82 4.91 -10.19
C VAL A 28 12.31 5.19 -11.59
N ALA A 29 12.37 4.18 -12.47
CA ALA A 29 11.83 4.27 -13.82
C ALA A 29 10.30 4.31 -13.80
N LEU A 30 9.70 5.34 -14.39
CA LEU A 30 8.27 5.53 -14.47
C LEU A 30 7.75 5.25 -15.89
N GLU A 31 6.56 4.64 -15.96
CA GLU A 31 5.78 4.42 -17.18
C GLU A 31 6.52 3.62 -18.27
N VAL A 32 7.41 2.70 -17.85
CA VAL A 32 8.17 1.84 -18.76
C VAL A 32 7.43 0.55 -19.04
N ASN A 33 6.83 0.44 -20.22
CA ASN A 33 6.16 -0.78 -20.66
C ASN A 33 7.16 -1.90 -20.99
N SER A 34 6.71 -3.16 -20.80
CA SER A 34 7.48 -4.33 -21.20
C SER A 34 7.68 -4.40 -22.73
N PRO A 35 8.88 -4.76 -23.20
CA PRO A 35 9.06 -5.14 -24.59
C PRO A 35 8.47 -6.54 -24.90
N ASP A 36 8.25 -7.38 -23.88
CA ASP A 36 7.65 -8.72 -24.02
C ASP A 36 6.17 -8.69 -23.59
N PRO A 37 5.23 -8.83 -24.54
CA PRO A 37 3.80 -8.84 -24.25
C PRO A 37 3.31 -10.08 -23.48
N LYS A 38 4.14 -11.12 -23.33
CA LYS A 38 3.80 -12.32 -22.57
C LYS A 38 3.91 -12.10 -21.06
N LEU A 39 4.67 -11.10 -20.63
CA LEU A 39 4.80 -10.78 -19.20
C LEU A 39 3.51 -10.14 -18.67
N ALA A 40 3.10 -10.58 -17.48
CA ALA A 40 1.93 -10.05 -16.81
C ALA A 40 2.21 -8.61 -16.33
N LYS A 41 1.58 -7.63 -16.98
CA LYS A 41 1.72 -6.22 -16.60
C LYS A 41 0.92 -5.93 -15.33
N ILE A 42 1.60 -5.42 -14.31
CA ILE A 42 1.01 -4.90 -13.07
C ILE A 42 1.33 -3.41 -12.97
N VAL A 43 0.29 -2.57 -12.91
CA VAL A 43 0.47 -1.11 -12.86
C VAL A 43 0.32 -0.62 -11.42
N LEU A 44 1.37 0.04 -10.91
CA LEU A 44 1.42 0.66 -9.60
C LEU A 44 1.18 2.17 -9.74
N LEU A 45 0.16 2.69 -9.10
CA LEU A 45 -0.15 4.11 -9.04
C LEU A 45 0.18 4.65 -7.66
N ALA A 46 1.20 5.49 -7.56
CA ALA A 46 1.63 6.11 -6.32
C ALA A 46 0.95 7.46 -6.15
N GLY A 47 0.16 7.62 -5.09
CA GLY A 47 -0.45 8.90 -4.72
C GLY A 47 0.57 9.98 -4.43
N GLY A 48 0.15 11.24 -4.46
CA GLY A 48 1.00 12.38 -4.14
C GLY A 48 1.37 12.43 -2.65
N PRO A 49 2.43 13.21 -2.30
CA PRO A 49 2.87 13.36 -0.92
C PRO A 49 1.74 13.82 0.01
N SER A 50 1.58 13.14 1.14
CA SER A 50 0.61 13.51 2.16
C SER A 50 1.11 13.12 3.56
N SER A 51 0.44 13.65 4.61
CA SER A 51 0.78 13.38 6.00
C SER A 51 2.19 13.83 6.41
N LYS A 52 2.69 13.35 7.55
CA LYS A 52 4.03 13.64 8.10
C LYS A 52 5.09 12.73 7.48
N PRO A 53 6.39 13.05 7.60
CA PRO A 53 7.46 12.14 7.21
C PRO A 53 7.28 10.74 7.81
N MET A 54 7.62 9.72 7.05
CA MET A 54 7.51 8.29 7.39
C MET A 54 6.07 7.78 7.60
N ALA A 55 5.05 8.57 7.24
CA ALA A 55 3.66 8.14 7.10
C ALA A 55 3.16 8.52 5.71
N HIS A 56 2.34 7.70 5.06
CA HIS A 56 1.88 7.93 3.69
C HIS A 56 3.04 8.16 2.69
N GLU A 57 4.12 7.37 2.81
CA GLU A 57 5.23 7.38 1.83
C GLU A 57 4.81 6.56 0.60
N TYR A 58 3.85 7.09 -0.15
CA TYR A 58 3.20 6.37 -1.24
C TYR A 58 4.15 6.03 -2.38
N PHE A 59 5.01 6.99 -2.75
CA PHE A 59 5.98 6.75 -3.80
C PHE A 59 7.03 5.71 -3.36
N ALA A 60 7.60 5.86 -2.17
CA ALA A 60 8.58 4.91 -1.64
C ALA A 60 7.98 3.51 -1.47
N GLY A 61 6.74 3.41 -0.96
CA GLY A 61 6.02 2.14 -0.86
C GLY A 61 5.78 1.47 -2.21
N CYS A 62 5.36 2.23 -3.22
CA CYS A 62 5.23 1.71 -4.60
C CYS A 62 6.58 1.32 -5.20
N ALA A 63 7.67 2.03 -4.90
CA ALA A 63 9.01 1.65 -5.34
C ALA A 63 9.48 0.33 -4.73
N LEU A 64 9.18 0.08 -3.44
CA LEU A 64 9.41 -1.23 -2.81
C LEU A 64 8.60 -2.34 -3.50
N LEU A 65 7.31 -2.10 -3.75
CA LEU A 65 6.46 -3.05 -4.47
C LEU A 65 6.98 -3.31 -5.90
N LEU A 66 7.45 -2.27 -6.59
CA LEU A 66 8.06 -2.38 -7.92
C LEU A 66 9.27 -3.32 -7.89
N ASP A 67 10.17 -3.14 -6.92
CA ASP A 67 11.38 -3.95 -6.77
C ASP A 67 11.05 -5.42 -6.42
N TRP A 68 10.05 -5.66 -5.57
CA TRP A 68 9.61 -7.03 -5.24
C TRP A 68 8.85 -7.71 -6.38
N LEU A 69 8.07 -6.97 -7.16
CA LEU A 69 7.37 -7.50 -8.32
C LEU A 69 8.34 -7.89 -9.44
N LYS A 70 9.44 -7.16 -9.62
CA LYS A 70 10.51 -7.55 -10.56
C LYS A 70 11.17 -8.89 -10.21
N GLN A 71 11.08 -9.32 -8.96
CA GLN A 71 11.60 -10.62 -8.51
C GLN A 71 10.63 -11.79 -8.82
N GLN A 72 9.40 -11.49 -9.24
CA GLN A 72 8.40 -12.53 -9.52
C GLN A 72 8.51 -12.99 -10.98
N PRO A 73 8.64 -14.31 -11.23
CA PRO A 73 8.68 -14.83 -12.59
C PRO A 73 7.45 -14.44 -13.41
N GLY A 74 7.68 -14.04 -14.65
CA GLY A 74 6.58 -13.73 -15.59
C GLY A 74 5.85 -12.42 -15.34
N VAL A 75 6.36 -11.56 -14.44
CA VAL A 75 5.76 -10.27 -14.08
C VAL A 75 6.56 -9.11 -14.66
N TRP A 76 5.87 -8.11 -15.18
CA TRP A 76 6.42 -6.81 -15.53
C TRP A 76 5.67 -5.70 -14.79
N PRO A 77 6.24 -5.15 -13.71
CA PRO A 77 5.63 -4.03 -13.02
C PRO A 77 5.92 -2.70 -13.73
N VAL A 78 4.92 -1.85 -13.79
CA VAL A 78 5.02 -0.48 -14.31
C VAL A 78 4.55 0.46 -13.21
N MET A 79 5.30 1.50 -12.91
CA MET A 79 4.94 2.49 -11.89
C MET A 79 4.64 3.83 -12.53
N ALA A 80 3.60 4.51 -12.06
CA ALA A 80 3.26 5.87 -12.41
C ALA A 80 2.96 6.69 -11.16
N ARG A 81 3.08 8.02 -11.25
CA ARG A 81 2.62 8.93 -10.19
C ARG A 81 1.15 9.25 -10.42
N ASP A 82 0.34 9.11 -9.39
CA ASP A 82 -1.07 9.45 -9.34
C ASP A 82 -1.88 8.80 -10.47
N TRP A 83 -1.77 9.29 -11.69
CA TRP A 83 -2.32 8.71 -12.91
C TRP A 83 -1.28 8.77 -14.02
N PRO A 84 -1.17 7.73 -14.91
CA PRO A 84 -0.18 7.75 -15.98
C PRO A 84 -0.41 8.93 -16.94
N LYS A 85 0.69 9.54 -17.38
CA LYS A 85 0.66 10.57 -18.43
C LYS A 85 0.26 9.98 -19.77
N ASP A 86 0.76 8.76 -20.04
CA ASP A 86 0.35 7.94 -21.18
C ASP A 86 -0.58 6.81 -20.71
N GLU A 87 -1.87 6.93 -20.99
CA GLU A 87 -2.86 5.92 -20.64
C GLU A 87 -2.64 4.56 -21.31
N GLN A 88 -1.76 4.45 -22.32
CA GLN A 88 -1.35 3.17 -22.89
C GLN A 88 -0.64 2.29 -21.87
N VAL A 89 -0.08 2.88 -20.83
CA VAL A 89 0.45 2.14 -19.66
C VAL A 89 -0.59 1.20 -19.05
N LEU A 90 -1.85 1.61 -19.03
CA LEU A 90 -2.96 0.81 -18.50
C LEU A 90 -3.45 -0.29 -19.46
N ALA A 91 -3.10 -0.21 -20.76
CA ALA A 91 -3.54 -1.18 -21.74
C ALA A 91 -2.95 -2.57 -21.46
N GLY A 92 -3.79 -3.60 -21.39
CA GLY A 92 -3.37 -4.97 -21.11
C GLY A 92 -2.91 -5.23 -19.67
N ALA A 93 -3.12 -4.28 -18.74
CA ALA A 93 -2.81 -4.50 -17.33
C ALA A 93 -3.61 -5.68 -16.77
N LYS A 94 -2.93 -6.59 -16.09
CA LYS A 94 -3.54 -7.70 -15.34
C LYS A 94 -4.07 -7.25 -13.99
N CYS A 95 -3.42 -6.23 -13.40
CA CYS A 95 -3.83 -5.64 -12.13
C CYS A 95 -3.43 -4.15 -12.10
N VAL A 96 -4.29 -3.33 -11.50
CA VAL A 96 -4.01 -1.94 -11.11
C VAL A 96 -3.95 -1.90 -9.58
N VAL A 97 -2.86 -1.37 -9.06
CA VAL A 97 -2.63 -1.16 -7.63
C VAL A 97 -2.58 0.34 -7.40
N TYR A 98 -3.37 0.84 -6.47
CA TYR A 98 -3.26 2.24 -6.03
C TYR A 98 -2.91 2.29 -4.55
N PHE A 99 -1.85 3.01 -4.24
CA PHE A 99 -1.42 3.33 -2.90
C PHE A 99 -1.34 4.85 -2.78
N GLY A 100 -2.33 5.44 -2.15
CA GLY A 100 -2.50 6.90 -2.08
C GLY A 100 -3.63 7.32 -1.15
N ASP A 101 -3.88 8.63 -1.08
CA ASP A 101 -5.00 9.18 -0.35
C ASP A 101 -6.33 8.79 -1.01
N GLY A 102 -7.38 8.73 -0.18
CA GLY A 102 -8.75 8.45 -0.60
C GLY A 102 -9.68 9.67 -0.53
N GLY A 103 -10.98 9.40 -0.51
CA GLY A 103 -12.02 10.42 -0.50
C GLY A 103 -11.96 11.32 -1.74
N GLY A 104 -12.06 12.62 -1.56
CA GLY A 104 -11.98 13.59 -2.66
C GLY A 104 -10.63 13.70 -3.37
N LYS A 105 -9.59 12.99 -2.87
CA LYS A 105 -8.26 12.93 -3.49
C LYS A 105 -8.04 11.68 -4.34
N GLN A 106 -9.04 10.83 -4.50
CA GLN A 106 -8.96 9.67 -5.37
C GLN A 106 -8.68 10.09 -6.82
N PRO A 107 -7.61 9.59 -7.46
CA PRO A 107 -7.33 9.94 -8.85
C PRO A 107 -8.40 9.43 -9.82
N PHE A 108 -9.18 8.44 -9.39
CA PHE A 108 -10.21 7.78 -10.22
C PHE A 108 -11.50 8.57 -10.38
N ILE A 109 -11.80 9.52 -9.49
CA ILE A 109 -13.08 10.28 -9.53
C ILE A 109 -13.16 11.30 -10.68
N GLU A 110 -12.06 11.59 -11.34
CA GLU A 110 -12.07 12.38 -12.58
C GLU A 110 -12.79 11.55 -13.67
N PRO A 111 -13.78 12.13 -14.41
CA PRO A 111 -14.68 11.36 -15.27
C PRO A 111 -14.01 10.51 -16.34
N SER A 112 -12.93 11.00 -16.98
CA SER A 112 -12.22 10.25 -18.02
C SER A 112 -11.45 9.06 -17.41
N ARG A 113 -10.81 9.28 -16.27
CA ARG A 113 -10.10 8.23 -15.52
C ARG A 113 -11.08 7.18 -14.98
N TRP A 114 -12.24 7.63 -14.49
CA TRP A 114 -13.32 6.74 -14.06
C TRP A 114 -13.82 5.84 -15.18
N ALA A 115 -14.07 6.41 -16.35
CA ALA A 115 -14.47 5.65 -17.54
C ALA A 115 -13.39 4.61 -17.93
N ARG A 116 -12.11 5.00 -17.86
CA ARG A 116 -10.99 4.11 -18.14
C ARG A 116 -10.89 2.97 -17.13
N LEU A 117 -10.96 3.28 -15.83
CA LEU A 117 -10.96 2.27 -14.78
C LEU A 117 -12.14 1.31 -14.93
N SER A 118 -13.36 1.83 -15.16
CA SER A 118 -14.56 1.02 -15.36
C SER A 118 -14.41 0.04 -16.52
N LYS A 119 -13.79 0.47 -17.62
CA LYS A 119 -13.49 -0.41 -18.78
C LYS A 119 -12.51 -1.51 -18.42
N LEU A 120 -11.46 -1.21 -17.64
CA LEU A 120 -10.50 -2.21 -17.15
C LEU A 120 -11.19 -3.24 -16.27
N MET A 121 -12.02 -2.78 -15.34
CA MET A 121 -12.76 -3.67 -14.42
C MET A 121 -13.72 -4.59 -15.18
N ALA A 122 -14.46 -4.06 -16.15
CA ALA A 122 -15.34 -4.85 -17.01
C ALA A 122 -14.57 -5.89 -17.85
N GLY A 123 -13.31 -5.61 -18.17
CA GLY A 123 -12.39 -6.54 -18.84
C GLY A 123 -11.73 -7.56 -17.91
N GLY A 124 -12.09 -7.61 -16.62
CA GLY A 124 -11.55 -8.57 -15.66
C GLY A 124 -10.20 -8.19 -15.05
N THR A 125 -9.69 -6.98 -15.29
CA THR A 125 -8.45 -6.49 -14.66
C THR A 125 -8.59 -6.49 -13.14
N GLY A 126 -7.58 -6.97 -12.41
CA GLY A 126 -7.54 -6.95 -10.95
C GLY A 126 -7.44 -5.53 -10.39
N LEU A 127 -7.96 -5.33 -9.19
CA LEU A 127 -7.88 -4.06 -8.45
C LEU A 127 -7.32 -4.28 -7.07
N VAL A 128 -6.30 -3.51 -6.71
CA VAL A 128 -5.73 -3.48 -5.35
C VAL A 128 -5.71 -2.05 -4.85
N LEU A 129 -6.36 -1.82 -3.71
CA LEU A 129 -6.35 -0.53 -3.04
C LEU A 129 -5.75 -0.69 -1.64
N LEU A 130 -4.72 0.10 -1.32
CA LEU A 130 -4.00 0.01 -0.06
C LEU A 130 -4.26 1.24 0.82
N HIS A 131 -4.44 1.00 2.10
CA HIS A 131 -4.63 1.99 3.14
C HIS A 131 -5.81 2.93 2.84
N GLN A 132 -5.58 4.24 2.76
CA GLN A 132 -6.63 5.24 2.51
C GLN A 132 -7.24 5.16 1.11
N ALA A 133 -6.60 4.46 0.19
CA ALA A 133 -7.14 4.25 -1.16
C ALA A 133 -8.53 3.58 -1.18
N VAL A 134 -8.93 2.91 -0.09
CA VAL A 134 -10.26 2.29 0.06
C VAL A 134 -11.37 3.30 0.40
N ASP A 135 -11.01 4.56 0.70
CA ASP A 135 -11.98 5.62 1.01
C ASP A 135 -12.50 6.23 -0.29
N PHE A 136 -13.80 6.08 -0.52
CA PHE A 136 -14.52 6.66 -1.64
C PHE A 136 -15.70 7.49 -1.17
N PRO A 137 -16.12 8.51 -1.91
CA PRO A 137 -17.37 9.21 -1.65
C PRO A 137 -18.56 8.24 -1.64
N LYS A 138 -19.50 8.45 -0.74
CA LYS A 138 -20.75 7.68 -0.70
C LYS A 138 -21.57 7.97 -1.96
N GLY A 139 -22.17 6.93 -2.54
CA GLY A 139 -22.99 7.03 -3.73
C GLY A 139 -22.62 6.02 -4.81
N PRO A 140 -23.09 6.20 -6.05
CA PRO A 140 -22.94 5.20 -7.11
C PRO A 140 -21.50 4.77 -7.38
N ASP A 141 -20.54 5.69 -7.29
CA ASP A 141 -19.12 5.38 -7.51
C ASP A 141 -18.55 4.52 -6.38
N GLY A 142 -18.85 4.86 -5.11
CA GLY A 142 -18.46 4.03 -3.97
C GLY A 142 -19.10 2.64 -4.02
N ASP A 143 -20.38 2.53 -4.40
CA ASP A 143 -21.06 1.24 -4.59
C ASP A 143 -20.43 0.43 -5.73
N LYS A 144 -20.01 1.09 -6.80
CA LYS A 144 -19.29 0.46 -7.90
C LYS A 144 -17.95 -0.07 -7.46
N VAL A 145 -17.15 0.71 -6.72
CA VAL A 145 -15.87 0.24 -6.16
C VAL A 145 -16.10 -0.93 -5.20
N LYS A 146 -17.12 -0.88 -4.35
CA LYS A 146 -17.48 -2.01 -3.48
C LYS A 146 -17.74 -3.28 -4.29
N SER A 147 -18.40 -3.17 -5.45
CA SER A 147 -18.64 -4.32 -6.33
C SER A 147 -17.35 -4.88 -6.95
N TRP A 148 -16.32 -4.06 -7.16
CA TRP A 148 -15.05 -4.50 -7.72
C TRP A 148 -14.08 -5.04 -6.67
N LEU A 149 -14.09 -4.42 -5.48
CA LEU A 149 -13.10 -4.65 -4.42
C LEU A 149 -13.61 -5.54 -3.29
N GLY A 150 -14.93 -5.69 -3.14
CA GLY A 150 -15.57 -6.41 -2.04
C GLY A 150 -15.72 -5.62 -0.75
N GLY A 151 -15.17 -4.40 -0.69
CA GLY A 151 -15.28 -3.54 0.49
C GLY A 151 -14.85 -2.12 0.18
N VAL A 152 -15.45 -1.14 0.85
CA VAL A 152 -15.16 0.28 0.69
C VAL A 152 -15.37 1.01 2.02
N PHE A 153 -14.51 1.99 2.29
CA PHE A 153 -14.70 2.88 3.43
C PHE A 153 -15.57 4.07 3.03
N HIS A 154 -16.57 4.37 3.87
CA HIS A 154 -17.30 5.63 3.86
C HIS A 154 -17.32 6.20 5.27
N GLY A 155 -17.19 7.50 5.40
CA GLY A 155 -17.14 8.17 6.70
C GLY A 155 -18.45 8.17 7.49
N ASP A 156 -19.55 7.63 6.96
CA ASP A 156 -20.84 7.52 7.64
C ASP A 156 -20.81 6.47 8.76
N ILE A 157 -20.23 5.30 8.51
CA ILE A 157 -20.06 4.25 9.51
C ILE A 157 -18.58 4.00 9.84
N GLY A 158 -17.67 4.26 8.90
CA GLY A 158 -16.26 3.99 9.00
C GLY A 158 -15.57 4.82 10.08
N CYS A 159 -14.57 4.22 10.69
CA CYS A 159 -13.69 4.87 11.66
C CYS A 159 -12.24 4.70 11.25
N ARG A 160 -11.37 5.61 11.72
CA ARG A 160 -9.94 5.56 11.50
C ARG A 160 -9.17 6.00 12.74
N GLY A 161 -7.94 5.54 12.88
CA GLY A 161 -7.07 5.93 13.98
C GLY A 161 -5.78 5.12 14.01
N HIS A 162 -4.93 5.38 15.01
CA HIS A 162 -3.62 4.76 15.18
C HIS A 162 -3.56 4.03 16.52
N TRP A 163 -3.13 2.78 16.49
CA TRP A 163 -2.87 1.96 17.68
C TRP A 163 -2.04 0.73 17.31
N ASP A 164 -1.47 0.08 18.32
CA ASP A 164 -0.80 -1.21 18.16
C ASP A 164 -1.84 -2.29 17.87
N MET A 165 -1.63 -3.06 16.81
CA MET A 165 -2.55 -4.12 16.44
C MET A 165 -1.83 -5.44 16.22
N ASP A 166 -2.38 -6.50 16.82
CA ASP A 166 -2.04 -7.88 16.50
C ASP A 166 -2.95 -8.38 15.37
N LEU A 167 -2.35 -8.68 14.23
CA LEU A 167 -3.02 -9.09 13.02
C LEU A 167 -2.99 -10.61 12.88
N LYS A 168 -4.16 -11.21 12.64
CA LYS A 168 -4.34 -12.66 12.58
C LYS A 168 -4.92 -13.08 11.22
N PRO A 169 -4.24 -13.98 10.48
CA PRO A 169 -4.82 -14.63 9.30
C PRO A 169 -6.06 -15.45 9.68
N VAL A 170 -7.10 -15.42 8.83
CA VAL A 170 -8.33 -16.19 9.01
C VAL A 170 -8.66 -17.03 7.78
N GLY A 171 -9.03 -18.28 7.99
CA GLY A 171 -9.35 -19.22 6.93
C GLY A 171 -8.14 -19.66 6.10
N THR A 172 -8.41 -20.17 4.91
CA THR A 172 -7.42 -20.61 3.93
C THR A 172 -7.67 -19.91 2.60
N HIS A 173 -6.65 -19.21 2.10
CA HIS A 173 -6.73 -18.51 0.82
C HIS A 173 -5.33 -18.37 0.23
N PRO A 174 -5.12 -18.41 -1.11
CA PRO A 174 -3.78 -18.27 -1.69
C PRO A 174 -3.02 -17.02 -1.21
N VAL A 175 -3.73 -15.91 -0.96
CA VAL A 175 -3.14 -14.67 -0.42
C VAL A 175 -2.50 -14.86 0.96
N LEU A 176 -2.92 -15.86 1.73
CA LEU A 176 -2.38 -16.14 3.06
C LEU A 176 -1.15 -17.07 3.06
N ARG A 177 -0.69 -17.55 1.91
CA ARG A 177 0.49 -18.41 1.80
C ARG A 177 1.72 -17.72 2.40
N GLY A 178 2.37 -18.35 3.37
CA GLY A 178 3.54 -17.80 4.07
C GLY A 178 3.26 -16.62 5.00
N VAL A 179 2.01 -16.20 5.18
CA VAL A 179 1.61 -15.13 6.10
C VAL A 179 1.36 -15.72 7.48
N LYS A 180 2.10 -15.27 8.48
CA LYS A 180 1.95 -15.64 9.89
C LYS A 180 1.28 -14.49 10.65
N PRO A 181 0.69 -14.73 11.84
CA PRO A 181 0.29 -13.64 12.74
C PRO A 181 1.45 -12.68 12.98
N PHE A 182 1.17 -11.37 13.01
CA PHE A 182 2.19 -10.35 13.22
C PHE A 182 1.63 -9.12 13.93
N ALA A 183 2.50 -8.42 14.66
CA ALA A 183 2.18 -7.15 15.29
C ALA A 183 2.54 -5.98 14.36
N ALA A 184 1.70 -4.94 14.37
CA ALA A 184 1.94 -3.67 13.67
C ALA A 184 1.80 -2.51 14.67
N PRO A 185 2.87 -2.18 15.41
CA PRO A 185 2.82 -1.17 16.46
C PRO A 185 2.67 0.24 15.89
N GLY A 186 1.63 0.95 16.38
CA GLY A 186 1.34 2.35 16.09
C GLY A 186 0.91 2.63 14.67
N ASP A 187 0.57 1.61 13.86
CA ASP A 187 0.14 1.83 12.47
C ASP A 187 -1.25 2.50 12.42
N GLY A 188 -1.60 3.03 11.25
CA GLY A 188 -2.88 3.67 10.99
C GLY A 188 -3.86 2.73 10.32
N TRP A 189 -5.12 2.78 10.73
CA TRP A 189 -6.16 1.83 10.35
C TRP A 189 -7.44 2.53 9.90
N LEU A 190 -8.09 1.94 8.88
CA LEU A 190 -9.48 2.19 8.55
C LEU A 190 -10.26 0.91 8.86
N PHE A 191 -11.39 1.04 9.53
CA PHE A 191 -12.21 -0.11 9.93
C PHE A 191 -13.70 0.22 9.95
N ASN A 192 -14.54 -0.80 10.21
CA ASN A 192 -15.99 -0.73 10.12
C ASN A 192 -16.43 -0.27 8.72
N LEU A 193 -15.98 -1.01 7.70
CA LEU A 193 -16.21 -0.73 6.29
C LEU A 193 -17.54 -1.31 5.81
N HIS A 194 -18.01 -0.80 4.66
CA HIS A 194 -19.09 -1.43 3.90
C HIS A 194 -18.55 -2.59 3.07
N PHE A 195 -18.81 -3.81 3.47
CA PHE A 195 -18.41 -5.01 2.75
C PHE A 195 -19.53 -5.54 1.85
N ALA A 196 -19.15 -6.27 0.80
CA ALA A 196 -20.02 -7.11 0.02
C ALA A 196 -20.45 -8.34 0.85
N ASP A 197 -21.58 -8.96 0.48
CA ASP A 197 -22.04 -10.19 1.11
C ASP A 197 -21.04 -11.33 0.86
N LYS A 198 -20.86 -12.22 1.84
CA LYS A 198 -19.90 -13.33 1.76
C LYS A 198 -20.19 -14.29 0.60
N ASP A 199 -21.45 -14.52 0.29
CA ASP A 199 -21.90 -15.36 -0.82
C ASP A 199 -21.66 -14.72 -2.20
N LYS A 200 -21.24 -13.46 -2.23
CA LYS A 200 -20.88 -12.71 -3.45
C LYS A 200 -19.39 -12.60 -3.70
N GLY A 201 -18.60 -13.56 -3.20
CA GLY A 201 -17.17 -13.63 -3.47
C GLY A 201 -16.27 -12.87 -2.51
N PHE A 202 -16.80 -12.27 -1.45
CA PHE A 202 -16.02 -11.63 -0.39
C PHE A 202 -15.39 -12.67 0.55
N THR A 203 -14.10 -12.52 0.83
CA THR A 203 -13.35 -13.38 1.74
C THR A 203 -12.52 -12.53 2.70
N PRO A 204 -12.79 -12.53 4.02
CA PRO A 204 -11.90 -11.91 5.00
C PRO A 204 -10.59 -12.69 5.07
N LEU A 205 -9.47 -11.99 5.17
CA LEU A 205 -8.12 -12.58 5.19
C LEU A 205 -7.38 -12.31 6.49
N ILE A 206 -7.41 -11.07 6.95
CA ILE A 206 -6.74 -10.64 8.17
C ILE A 206 -7.75 -9.92 9.04
N VAL A 207 -7.76 -10.27 10.32
CA VAL A 207 -8.54 -9.57 11.34
C VAL A 207 -7.63 -9.04 12.44
N GLY A 208 -8.10 -8.02 13.14
CA GLY A 208 -7.44 -7.48 14.30
C GLY A 208 -8.42 -6.82 15.27
N GLN A 209 -8.04 -6.76 16.55
CA GLN A 209 -8.84 -6.14 17.58
C GLN A 209 -8.70 -4.62 17.55
N VAL A 210 -9.83 -3.93 17.54
CA VAL A 210 -9.89 -2.47 17.56
C VAL A 210 -10.26 -2.00 18.96
N PRO A 211 -9.49 -1.08 19.56
CA PRO A 211 -9.84 -0.50 20.85
C PRO A 211 -11.22 0.19 20.77
N ASP A 212 -12.10 -0.09 21.73
CA ASP A 212 -13.47 0.45 21.71
C ASP A 212 -13.52 1.97 21.70
N LYS A 213 -12.53 2.64 22.32
CA LYS A 213 -12.36 4.09 22.25
C LYS A 213 -12.18 4.65 20.84
N SER A 214 -11.70 3.82 19.91
CA SER A 214 -11.51 4.18 18.49
C SER A 214 -12.80 4.04 17.67
N ARG A 215 -13.85 3.40 18.20
CA ARG A 215 -15.18 3.25 17.59
C ARG A 215 -15.98 4.54 17.74
N THR A 216 -15.67 5.52 16.91
CA THR A 216 -16.23 6.90 17.05
C THR A 216 -17.60 7.06 16.40
N SER A 217 -17.90 6.33 15.32
CA SER A 217 -19.23 6.38 14.69
C SER A 217 -20.30 5.66 15.53
N ALA A 218 -21.55 6.05 15.36
CA ALA A 218 -22.68 5.42 16.04
C ALA A 218 -22.82 3.93 15.64
N ASP A 219 -22.48 3.60 14.40
CA ASP A 219 -22.53 2.22 13.92
C ASP A 219 -21.39 1.38 14.51
N ALA A 220 -20.15 1.86 14.47
CA ALA A 220 -18.99 1.15 15.01
C ALA A 220 -19.14 0.83 16.51
N LYS A 221 -19.76 1.73 17.30
CA LYS A 221 -20.03 1.53 18.74
C LYS A 221 -20.93 0.32 19.02
N LYS A 222 -21.81 -0.05 18.08
CA LYS A 222 -22.66 -1.25 18.21
C LYS A 222 -21.87 -2.56 18.14
N HIS A 223 -20.63 -2.48 17.71
CA HIS A 223 -19.73 -3.61 17.46
C HIS A 223 -18.55 -3.66 18.43
N ALA A 224 -18.71 -3.13 19.65
CA ALA A 224 -17.70 -3.21 20.71
C ALA A 224 -17.19 -4.65 20.90
N GLY A 225 -15.88 -4.83 21.05
CA GLY A 225 -15.24 -6.14 21.23
C GLY A 225 -15.13 -6.99 19.95
N ARG A 226 -15.74 -6.60 18.82
CA ARG A 226 -15.65 -7.34 17.56
C ARG A 226 -14.25 -7.17 16.95
N ASP A 227 -13.67 -8.29 16.46
CA ASP A 227 -12.54 -8.23 15.56
C ASP A 227 -12.97 -7.61 14.21
N GLU A 228 -12.17 -6.67 13.71
CA GLU A 228 -12.45 -6.01 12.44
C GLU A 228 -11.62 -6.63 11.31
N VAL A 229 -12.19 -6.64 10.11
CA VAL A 229 -11.48 -7.10 8.91
C VAL A 229 -10.54 -6.00 8.43
N MET A 230 -9.23 -6.31 8.41
CA MET A 230 -8.18 -5.38 8.00
C MET A 230 -7.68 -5.66 6.59
N ALA A 231 -7.75 -6.93 6.12
CA ALA A 231 -7.47 -7.29 4.74
C ALA A 231 -8.51 -8.28 4.23
N TRP A 232 -8.83 -8.17 2.96
CA TRP A 232 -9.81 -9.03 2.30
C TRP A 232 -9.49 -9.26 0.83
N ALA A 233 -10.03 -10.34 0.29
CA ALA A 233 -10.07 -10.66 -1.12
C ALA A 233 -11.51 -10.66 -1.63
N HIS A 234 -11.69 -10.37 -2.91
CA HIS A 234 -12.97 -10.41 -3.58
C HIS A 234 -12.85 -11.04 -4.97
N GLN A 235 -13.55 -12.13 -5.19
CA GLN A 235 -13.68 -12.74 -6.51
C GLN A 235 -14.96 -12.22 -7.16
N ARG A 236 -14.83 -11.44 -8.22
CA ARG A 236 -16.01 -10.90 -8.94
C ARG A 236 -16.69 -12.00 -9.77
N PRO A 237 -18.02 -11.97 -9.93
CA PRO A 237 -18.74 -12.95 -10.75
C PRO A 237 -18.25 -13.01 -12.19
N GLU A 238 -17.86 -11.88 -12.77
CA GLU A 238 -17.34 -11.76 -14.14
C GLU A 238 -15.87 -12.17 -14.28
N GLY A 239 -15.21 -12.63 -13.23
CA GLY A 239 -13.87 -13.22 -13.27
C GLY A 239 -12.73 -12.32 -12.79
N GLY A 240 -12.95 -11.02 -12.60
CA GLY A 240 -11.96 -10.12 -12.02
C GLY A 240 -11.79 -10.35 -10.51
N ARG A 241 -10.68 -9.83 -9.95
CA ARG A 241 -10.32 -10.00 -8.53
C ARG A 241 -9.99 -8.68 -7.87
N GLY A 242 -10.38 -8.52 -6.61
CA GLY A 242 -10.05 -7.38 -5.77
C GLY A 242 -9.30 -7.81 -4.52
N PHE A 243 -8.35 -7.00 -4.06
CA PHE A 243 -7.67 -7.17 -2.78
C PHE A 243 -7.48 -5.82 -2.11
N SER A 244 -7.57 -5.80 -0.79
CA SER A 244 -7.28 -4.60 0.00
C SER A 244 -6.70 -4.95 1.35
N PHE A 245 -5.90 -4.01 1.87
CA PHE A 245 -5.37 -4.01 3.22
C PHE A 245 -5.36 -2.57 3.75
N THR A 246 -5.96 -2.34 4.91
CA THR A 246 -6.12 -0.99 5.49
C THR A 246 -4.92 -0.49 6.29
N GLY A 247 -3.90 -1.33 6.53
CA GLY A 247 -2.62 -0.93 7.13
C GLY A 247 -1.69 -0.23 6.14
N VAL A 248 -0.40 -0.23 6.41
CA VAL A 248 0.68 0.43 5.65
C VAL A 248 0.61 1.97 5.66
N ASP A 249 0.04 2.56 6.71
CA ASP A 249 0.13 4.00 6.96
C ASP A 249 1.58 4.41 7.25
N LEU A 250 2.23 3.73 8.20
CA LEU A 250 3.60 3.99 8.55
C LEU A 250 4.56 3.24 7.64
N HIS A 251 5.48 3.96 7.00
CA HIS A 251 6.44 3.38 6.06
C HIS A 251 7.33 2.29 6.68
N LYS A 252 7.64 2.41 7.98
CA LYS A 252 8.38 1.37 8.73
C LYS A 252 7.68 0.00 8.73
N SER A 253 6.36 -0.04 8.54
CA SER A 253 5.59 -1.29 8.55
C SER A 253 5.97 -2.23 7.40
N TRP A 254 6.60 -1.74 6.35
CA TRP A 254 7.20 -2.58 5.31
C TRP A 254 8.34 -3.46 5.81
N SER A 255 8.88 -3.24 7.03
CA SER A 255 9.83 -4.17 7.66
C SER A 255 9.20 -5.51 8.08
N TYR A 256 7.87 -5.61 8.21
CA TYR A 256 7.19 -6.83 8.65
C TYR A 256 7.02 -7.81 7.48
N GLU A 257 7.71 -8.96 7.54
CA GLU A 257 7.70 -9.96 6.45
C GLU A 257 6.29 -10.44 6.10
N SER A 258 5.47 -10.77 7.12
CA SER A 258 4.09 -11.22 6.90
C SER A 258 3.25 -10.16 6.18
N GLN A 259 3.45 -8.87 6.47
CA GLN A 259 2.77 -7.78 5.78
C GLN A 259 3.23 -7.65 4.32
N ARG A 260 4.54 -7.72 4.05
CA ARG A 260 5.06 -7.72 2.68
C ARG A 260 4.48 -8.87 1.87
N LYS A 261 4.52 -10.10 2.44
CA LYS A 261 3.93 -11.29 1.80
C LYS A 261 2.44 -11.12 1.54
N LEU A 262 1.67 -10.64 2.52
CA LEU A 262 0.23 -10.40 2.39
C LEU A 262 -0.08 -9.50 1.19
N VAL A 263 0.59 -8.34 1.12
CA VAL A 263 0.34 -7.37 0.05
C VAL A 263 0.79 -7.91 -1.31
N MET A 264 1.99 -8.49 -1.39
CA MET A 264 2.50 -9.05 -2.63
C MET A 264 1.66 -10.23 -3.14
N ASN A 265 1.25 -11.14 -2.26
CA ASN A 265 0.34 -12.23 -2.59
C ASN A 265 -1.01 -11.70 -3.08
N GLY A 266 -1.53 -10.64 -2.43
CA GLY A 266 -2.77 -9.97 -2.84
C GLY A 266 -2.68 -9.41 -4.25
N ILE A 267 -1.56 -8.79 -4.60
CA ILE A 267 -1.30 -8.24 -5.94
C ILE A 267 -1.22 -9.37 -6.98
N LEU A 268 -0.41 -10.41 -6.71
CA LEU A 268 -0.27 -11.55 -7.64
C LEU A 268 -1.61 -12.25 -7.86
N TRP A 269 -2.34 -12.55 -6.78
CA TRP A 269 -3.65 -13.18 -6.87
C TRP A 269 -4.64 -12.32 -7.66
N SER A 270 -4.67 -11.02 -7.40
CA SER A 270 -5.55 -10.08 -8.13
C SER A 270 -5.20 -9.99 -9.61
N ALA A 271 -3.93 -10.15 -9.97
CA ALA A 271 -3.46 -10.23 -11.36
C ALA A 271 -3.80 -11.57 -12.05
N GLY A 272 -4.43 -12.52 -11.34
CA GLY A 272 -4.71 -13.86 -11.86
C GLY A 272 -3.50 -14.78 -11.89
N LEU A 273 -2.42 -14.42 -11.21
CA LEU A 273 -1.19 -15.18 -11.15
C LEU A 273 -1.19 -16.17 -9.97
N GLU A 274 -0.38 -17.21 -10.09
CA GLU A 274 -0.17 -18.17 -9.00
C GLU A 274 0.63 -17.49 -7.87
N VAL A 275 0.17 -17.66 -6.66
CA VAL A 275 0.90 -17.26 -5.45
C VAL A 275 1.80 -18.44 -5.06
N PRO A 276 3.12 -18.28 -4.88
CA PRO A 276 4.00 -19.35 -4.42
C PRO A 276 3.55 -19.98 -3.11
N ALA A 277 3.87 -21.26 -2.89
CA ALA A 277 3.43 -22.01 -1.70
C ALA A 277 3.85 -21.33 -0.38
N ASP A 278 5.05 -20.75 -0.34
CA ASP A 278 5.59 -20.04 0.81
C ASP A 278 5.35 -18.52 0.78
N GLY A 279 4.46 -18.07 -0.14
CA GLY A 279 4.22 -16.65 -0.44
C GLY A 279 5.26 -16.04 -1.37
N ALA A 280 4.96 -14.85 -1.88
CA ALA A 280 5.84 -14.12 -2.78
C ALA A 280 7.19 -13.80 -2.11
N ALA A 281 8.26 -13.90 -2.88
CA ALA A 281 9.58 -13.47 -2.44
C ALA A 281 9.61 -11.93 -2.30
N THR A 282 10.12 -11.46 -1.15
CA THR A 282 10.24 -10.03 -0.84
C THR A 282 11.60 -9.79 -0.18
N LYS A 283 12.68 -9.82 -0.99
CA LYS A 283 14.00 -9.47 -0.47
C LYS A 283 13.98 -8.04 0.05
N PHE A 284 14.41 -7.86 1.28
CA PHE A 284 14.32 -6.59 2.00
C PHE A 284 15.54 -6.37 2.87
N ALA A 285 15.99 -5.12 2.95
CA ALA A 285 16.98 -4.64 3.91
C ALA A 285 16.42 -3.39 4.59
N GLU A 286 16.74 -3.16 5.87
CA GLU A 286 16.27 -1.98 6.62
C GLU A 286 16.64 -0.65 5.92
N ALA A 287 17.76 -0.60 5.21
CA ALA A 287 18.17 0.56 4.41
C ALA A 287 17.16 0.92 3.29
N ASP A 288 16.35 -0.05 2.83
CA ASP A 288 15.36 0.18 1.78
C ASP A 288 14.25 1.14 2.23
N LEU A 289 14.00 1.22 3.55
CA LEU A 289 13.03 2.18 4.13
C LEU A 289 13.48 3.64 4.03
N ASN A 290 14.73 3.89 3.74
CA ASN A 290 15.29 5.25 3.65
C ASN A 290 15.56 5.67 2.20
N ARG A 291 14.87 5.07 1.23
CA ARG A 291 15.03 5.40 -0.20
C ARG A 291 13.72 5.89 -0.79
N ASN A 292 13.81 6.79 -1.76
CA ASN A 292 12.68 7.27 -2.55
C ASN A 292 11.57 7.95 -1.73
N LEU A 293 11.89 8.48 -0.53
CA LEU A 293 10.90 9.11 0.34
C LEU A 293 10.31 10.37 -0.31
N ASP A 294 9.09 10.71 0.06
CA ASP A 294 8.44 11.92 -0.39
C ASP A 294 9.06 13.16 0.29
N LYS A 295 9.29 14.25 -0.46
CA LYS A 295 9.63 15.55 0.11
C LYS A 295 8.40 16.13 0.79
N LYS A 296 8.37 16.08 2.12
CA LYS A 296 7.26 16.58 2.94
C LYS A 296 7.69 17.81 3.71
N ALA A 297 6.76 18.77 3.86
CA ALA A 297 7.01 19.92 4.72
C ALA A 297 7.27 19.46 6.16
N ALA A 298 8.26 20.08 6.81
CA ALA A 298 8.46 19.89 8.24
C ALA A 298 7.17 20.28 8.99
N PRO A 299 6.81 19.58 10.07
CA PRO A 299 5.67 20.00 10.89
C PRO A 299 5.85 21.44 11.32
N ALA A 300 4.82 22.27 11.12
CA ALA A 300 4.85 23.65 11.63
C ALA A 300 5.18 23.62 13.13
N PRO A 301 6.08 24.49 13.63
CA PRO A 301 6.37 24.56 15.05
C PRO A 301 5.05 24.79 15.79
N LYS A 302 4.79 23.97 16.82
CA LYS A 302 3.63 24.16 17.69
C LYS A 302 3.75 25.56 18.27
N THR A 303 3.02 26.52 17.72
CA THR A 303 2.93 27.87 18.30
C THR A 303 2.46 27.72 19.73
N GLY A 304 3.27 28.21 20.66
CA GLY A 304 3.17 27.98 22.08
C GLY A 304 1.81 28.34 22.68
N ALA A 305 1.56 27.76 23.83
CA ALA A 305 0.41 27.96 24.66
C ALA A 305 0.05 29.46 24.76
N LYS A 306 -1.22 29.80 24.57
CA LYS A 306 -1.78 31.10 24.88
C LYS A 306 -1.39 31.47 26.32
N PRO A 307 -0.91 32.70 26.58
CA PRO A 307 -0.68 33.16 27.91
C PRO A 307 -2.01 33.10 28.68
N THR A 308 -2.01 32.44 29.82
CA THR A 308 -3.11 32.51 30.79
C THR A 308 -3.20 33.92 31.28
N GLU A 309 -4.22 34.68 30.89
CA GLU A 309 -4.59 35.95 31.54
C GLU A 309 -4.88 35.68 33.00
N LYS A 310 -4.00 36.14 33.86
CA LYS A 310 -4.28 36.27 35.30
C LYS A 310 -5.34 37.33 35.46
N LYS A 311 -6.58 36.96 35.75
CA LYS A 311 -7.58 37.88 36.29
C LYS A 311 -7.07 38.40 37.62
N LYS A 312 -6.93 39.74 37.69
CA LYS A 312 -6.80 40.49 38.93
C LYS A 312 -8.16 40.63 39.62
#